data_d94383440730ff67666a751587245ef3
#
_entry.id   d94383440730ff67666a751587245ef3
#
_cell.length_a   1.000
_cell.length_b   1.000
_cell.length_c   1.000
_cell.angle_alpha   90.00
_cell.angle_beta   90.00
_cell.angle_gamma   90.00
#
_symmetry.space_group_name_H-M   'P 1'
#
loop_
_entity.id
_entity.type
_entity.pdbx_description
1 polymer ?
#
loop_
_entity_poly.entity_id
_entity_poly.type
_entity_poly.pdbx_seq_one_letter_code
_entity_poly.pdbx_strand_id
1 'polypeptide(L)'
;MSKYRNFKEIVIEKKLREQNFGEWQGKKISLVWEEIKKFKTQHNFSFLSPENCPPKGESFLDQCKRVSEFLDNLNFHDHTSLIFISHSGTIRAFLSRILDLDPNKAIGIEISHLSITSIEVLKKDNIKNKGGKYRLLNVNNQFI
;
A
#
# COMPACT_ATOMS: atom_id res chain seq x y z
N MET A 1 -3.95 -6.28 33.31
CA MET A 1 -4.44 -7.44 32.52
C MET A 1 -4.56 -7.01 31.06
N SER A 2 -3.67 -7.46 30.20
CA SER A 2 -3.72 -7.22 28.76
C SER A 2 -4.88 -8.04 28.17
N LYS A 3 -5.95 -7.38 27.75
CA LYS A 3 -7.01 -8.03 26.96
C LYS A 3 -6.50 -8.20 25.54
N TYR A 4 -5.87 -9.33 25.23
CA TYR A 4 -5.64 -9.72 23.85
C TYR A 4 -7.00 -9.89 23.17
N ARG A 5 -7.30 -9.10 22.14
CA ARG A 5 -8.46 -9.33 21.30
C ARG A 5 -8.22 -10.64 20.55
N ASN A 6 -9.08 -11.62 20.75
CA ASN A 6 -9.06 -12.84 19.96
C ASN A 6 -9.49 -12.46 18.53
N PHE A 7 -8.56 -12.53 17.58
CA PHE A 7 -8.90 -12.44 16.16
C PHE A 7 -9.69 -13.69 15.79
N LYS A 8 -10.83 -13.51 15.12
CA LYS A 8 -11.71 -14.62 14.74
C LYS A 8 -11.10 -15.46 13.63
N GLU A 9 -10.34 -14.83 12.73
CA GLU A 9 -9.79 -15.49 11.55
C GLU A 9 -8.55 -14.73 11.04
N ILE A 10 -7.56 -15.48 10.57
CA ILE A 10 -6.38 -14.96 9.87
C ILE A 10 -6.44 -15.47 8.44
N VAL A 11 -6.51 -14.56 7.47
CA VAL A 11 -6.55 -14.86 6.04
C VAL A 11 -5.26 -14.41 5.38
N ILE A 12 -4.66 -15.28 4.57
CA ILE A 12 -3.49 -14.93 3.76
C ILE A 12 -3.99 -14.39 2.42
N GLU A 13 -3.76 -13.09 2.17
CA GLU A 13 -4.16 -12.41 0.95
C GLU A 13 -2.94 -12.06 0.08
N LYS A 14 -2.79 -12.77 -1.04
CA LYS A 14 -1.65 -12.59 -1.96
C LYS A 14 -1.61 -11.22 -2.63
N LYS A 15 -2.75 -10.55 -2.76
CA LYS A 15 -2.83 -9.20 -3.33
C LYS A 15 -2.26 -8.11 -2.41
N LEU A 16 -1.98 -8.45 -1.14
CA LEU A 16 -1.38 -7.53 -0.16
C LEU A 16 0.13 -7.76 0.05
N ARG A 17 0.78 -8.58 -0.78
CA ARG A 17 2.24 -8.75 -0.74
C ARG A 17 2.96 -7.46 -1.12
N GLU A 18 4.23 -7.35 -0.74
CA GLU A 18 5.10 -6.26 -1.19
C GLU A 18 5.33 -6.31 -2.72
N GLN A 19 5.82 -5.21 -3.28
CA GLN A 19 6.23 -5.13 -4.67
C GLN A 19 7.21 -6.25 -5.02
N ASN A 20 6.97 -6.90 -6.14
CA ASN A 20 7.88 -7.92 -6.65
C ASN A 20 9.04 -7.25 -7.40
N PHE A 21 10.23 -7.25 -6.82
CA PHE A 21 11.43 -6.69 -7.46
C PHE A 21 12.12 -7.66 -8.44
N GLY A 22 11.50 -8.81 -8.75
CA GLY A 22 11.95 -9.73 -9.79
C GLY A 22 13.40 -10.14 -9.63
N GLU A 23 14.20 -9.97 -10.67
CA GLU A 23 15.63 -10.34 -10.68
C GLU A 23 16.51 -9.47 -9.77
N TRP A 24 15.98 -8.40 -9.17
CA TRP A 24 16.73 -7.59 -8.21
C TRP A 24 16.67 -8.15 -6.79
N GLN A 25 15.75 -9.05 -6.51
CA GLN A 25 15.64 -9.68 -5.19
C GLN A 25 16.93 -10.45 -4.85
N GLY A 26 17.47 -10.15 -3.66
CA GLY A 26 18.71 -10.78 -3.18
C GLY A 26 20.01 -10.25 -3.81
N LYS A 27 19.95 -9.35 -4.79
CA LYS A 27 21.15 -8.69 -5.32
C LYS A 27 21.70 -7.64 -4.35
N LYS A 28 23.00 -7.40 -4.43
CA LYS A 28 23.63 -6.26 -3.75
C LYS A 28 23.03 -4.96 -4.28
N ILE A 29 22.70 -4.05 -3.35
CA ILE A 29 22.06 -2.77 -3.70
C ILE A 29 22.88 -1.94 -4.70
N SER A 30 24.21 -2.00 -4.64
CA SER A 30 25.10 -1.31 -5.58
C SER A 30 24.89 -1.75 -7.03
N LEU A 31 24.64 -3.04 -7.27
CA LEU A 31 24.36 -3.57 -8.62
C LEU A 31 22.98 -3.12 -9.11
N VAL A 32 22.00 -3.08 -8.21
CA VAL A 32 20.66 -2.59 -8.51
C VAL A 32 20.68 -1.11 -8.88
N TRP A 33 21.48 -0.28 -8.18
CA TRP A 33 21.63 1.14 -8.49
C TRP A 33 22.19 1.38 -9.90
N GLU A 34 23.15 0.58 -10.35
CA GLU A 34 23.68 0.69 -11.73
C GLU A 34 22.61 0.38 -12.79
N GLU A 35 21.68 -0.53 -12.49
CA GLU A 35 20.56 -0.81 -13.39
C GLU A 35 19.51 0.31 -13.34
N ILE A 36 19.20 0.85 -12.15
CA ILE A 36 18.24 1.93 -11.97
C ILE A 36 18.64 3.19 -12.73
N LYS A 37 19.93 3.55 -12.72
CA LYS A 37 20.45 4.71 -13.48
C LYS A 37 20.15 4.67 -14.98
N LYS A 38 19.84 3.51 -15.53
CA LYS A 38 19.50 3.35 -16.95
C LYS A 38 18.06 3.76 -17.27
N PHE A 39 17.18 3.87 -16.27
CA PHE A 39 15.82 4.37 -16.48
C PHE A 39 15.82 5.87 -16.76
N LYS A 40 14.95 6.28 -17.71
CA LYS A 40 14.81 7.69 -18.10
C LYS A 40 14.19 8.55 -17.02
N THR A 41 13.31 7.96 -16.21
CA THR A 41 12.58 8.66 -15.15
C THR A 41 13.14 8.29 -13.79
N GLN A 42 13.32 9.30 -12.96
CA GLN A 42 13.78 9.19 -11.59
C GLN A 42 12.75 9.83 -10.66
N HIS A 43 12.68 9.37 -9.43
CA HIS A 43 11.76 9.93 -8.43
C HIS A 43 12.54 10.51 -7.25
N ASN A 44 12.13 11.71 -6.77
CA ASN A 44 12.87 12.44 -5.73
C ASN A 44 12.90 11.72 -4.37
N PHE A 45 11.86 10.96 -4.05
CA PHE A 45 11.68 10.31 -2.74
C PHE A 45 11.61 8.79 -2.81
N SER A 46 11.91 8.22 -3.98
CA SER A 46 11.92 6.77 -4.16
C SER A 46 13.09 6.36 -5.05
N PHE A 47 13.65 5.19 -4.80
CA PHE A 47 14.70 4.64 -5.65
C PHE A 47 14.21 4.23 -7.05
N LEU A 48 12.89 4.11 -7.23
CA LEU A 48 12.29 3.73 -8.48
C LEU A 48 11.04 4.57 -8.75
N SER A 49 10.90 5.12 -9.95
CA SER A 49 9.66 5.80 -10.36
C SER A 49 8.52 4.78 -10.52
N PRO A 50 7.25 5.18 -10.32
CA PRO A 50 6.12 4.25 -10.29
C PRO A 50 5.94 3.38 -11.54
N GLU A 51 6.29 3.92 -12.71
CA GLU A 51 6.20 3.23 -14.00
C GLU A 51 7.35 2.26 -14.28
N ASN A 52 8.47 2.42 -13.57
CA ASN A 52 9.64 1.60 -13.81
C ASN A 52 9.46 0.19 -13.23
N CYS A 53 9.66 -0.81 -14.08
CA CYS A 53 9.47 -2.21 -13.71
C CYS A 53 10.83 -2.92 -13.64
N PRO A 54 11.17 -3.56 -12.50
CA PRO A 54 12.32 -4.45 -12.42
C PRO A 54 12.19 -5.64 -13.39
N PRO A 55 13.29 -6.17 -13.92
CA PRO A 55 13.23 -7.36 -14.77
C PRO A 55 12.50 -8.52 -14.08
N LYS A 56 11.50 -9.08 -14.75
CA LYS A 56 10.59 -10.13 -14.21
C LYS A 56 9.89 -9.76 -12.88
N GLY A 57 9.79 -8.47 -12.59
CA GLY A 57 9.12 -7.94 -11.43
C GLY A 57 7.78 -7.28 -11.76
N GLU A 58 7.33 -6.40 -10.88
CA GLU A 58 6.19 -5.52 -11.08
C GLU A 58 6.58 -4.06 -10.82
N SER A 59 5.99 -3.12 -11.55
CA SER A 59 6.10 -1.69 -11.27
C SER A 59 5.23 -1.32 -10.05
N PHE A 60 5.42 -0.12 -9.50
CA PHE A 60 4.50 0.37 -8.47
C PHE A 60 3.08 0.59 -9.04
N LEU A 61 2.95 0.93 -10.32
CA LEU A 61 1.64 1.01 -10.99
C LEU A 61 0.93 -0.35 -11.01
N ASP A 62 1.65 -1.44 -11.28
CA ASP A 62 1.09 -2.80 -11.21
C ASP A 62 0.65 -3.15 -9.80
N GLN A 63 1.44 -2.77 -8.80
CA GLN A 63 1.07 -2.94 -7.39
C GLN A 63 -0.19 -2.14 -7.03
N CYS A 64 -0.30 -0.88 -7.47
CA CYS A 64 -1.51 -0.06 -7.29
C CYS A 64 -2.74 -0.71 -7.92
N LYS A 65 -2.62 -1.25 -9.13
CA LYS A 65 -3.70 -1.97 -9.81
C LYS A 65 -4.15 -3.19 -9.00
N ARG A 66 -3.21 -4.02 -8.56
CA ARG A 66 -3.47 -5.21 -7.77
C ARG A 66 -4.18 -4.91 -6.44
N VAL A 67 -3.75 -3.85 -5.76
CA VAL A 67 -4.35 -3.38 -4.50
C VAL A 67 -5.73 -2.78 -4.74
N SER A 68 -5.93 -2.04 -5.83
CA SER A 68 -7.26 -1.52 -6.20
C SER A 68 -8.26 -2.65 -6.45
N GLU A 69 -7.87 -3.69 -7.20
CA GLU A 69 -8.70 -4.86 -7.42
C GLU A 69 -9.07 -5.58 -6.11
N PHE A 70 -8.15 -5.63 -5.15
CA PHE A 70 -8.45 -6.18 -3.82
C PHE A 70 -9.50 -5.33 -3.10
N LEU A 71 -9.33 -4.01 -3.06
CA LEU A 71 -10.25 -3.09 -2.39
C LEU A 71 -11.64 -3.07 -3.02
N ASP A 72 -11.73 -3.16 -4.34
CA ASP A 72 -13.00 -3.14 -5.06
C ASP A 72 -13.83 -4.42 -4.80
N ASN A 73 -13.15 -5.53 -4.49
CA ASN A 73 -13.79 -6.80 -4.13
C ASN A 73 -13.96 -7.01 -2.62
N LEU A 74 -13.49 -6.08 -1.80
CA LEU A 74 -13.57 -6.20 -0.35
C LEU A 74 -14.97 -5.78 0.16
N ASN A 75 -15.66 -6.72 0.79
CA ASN A 75 -16.95 -6.46 1.42
C ASN A 75 -16.76 -5.95 2.85
N PHE A 76 -17.17 -4.71 3.10
CA PHE A 76 -17.20 -4.13 4.43
C PHE A 76 -18.58 -4.35 5.05
N HIS A 77 -18.64 -5.16 6.10
CA HIS A 77 -19.84 -5.36 6.90
C HIS A 77 -19.96 -4.30 7.99
N ASP A 78 -21.18 -4.12 8.49
CA ASP A 78 -21.46 -3.22 9.60
C ASP A 78 -20.65 -3.60 10.83
N HIS A 79 -20.06 -2.60 11.48
CA HIS A 79 -19.25 -2.74 12.69
C HIS A 79 -18.05 -3.70 12.57
N THR A 80 -17.58 -3.97 11.35
CA THR A 80 -16.39 -4.78 11.13
C THR A 80 -15.14 -3.93 11.26
N SER A 81 -14.16 -4.42 12.00
CA SER A 81 -12.80 -3.92 11.99
C SER A 81 -11.91 -4.92 11.30
N LEU A 82 -11.16 -4.47 10.30
CA LEU A 82 -10.19 -5.27 9.56
C LEU A 82 -8.79 -4.76 9.89
N ILE A 83 -7.86 -5.67 10.12
CA ILE A 83 -6.45 -5.37 10.31
C ILE A 83 -5.68 -6.05 9.18
N PHE A 84 -4.94 -5.25 8.42
CA PHE A 84 -4.02 -5.74 7.40
C PHE A 84 -2.59 -5.62 7.89
N ILE A 85 -1.84 -6.72 7.88
CA ILE A 85 -0.40 -6.71 8.11
C ILE A 85 0.24 -6.81 6.73
N SER A 86 0.92 -5.76 6.33
CA SER A 86 1.44 -5.64 4.98
C SER A 86 2.74 -4.80 4.96
N HIS A 87 3.07 -4.23 3.84
CA HIS A 87 4.35 -3.59 3.55
C HIS A 87 4.15 -2.13 3.11
N SER A 88 5.21 -1.35 3.16
CA SER A 88 5.17 0.08 2.86
C SER A 88 4.64 0.39 1.45
N GLY A 89 5.08 -0.35 0.43
CA GLY A 89 4.59 -0.18 -0.94
C GLY A 89 3.09 -0.47 -1.05
N THR A 90 2.62 -1.54 -0.41
CA THR A 90 1.19 -1.88 -0.40
C THR A 90 0.35 -0.81 0.30
N ILE A 91 0.82 -0.26 1.44
CA ILE A 91 0.13 0.82 2.16
C ILE A 91 0.05 2.08 1.29
N ARG A 92 1.12 2.46 0.60
CA ARG A 92 1.13 3.57 -0.36
C ARG A 92 0.14 3.35 -1.51
N ALA A 93 0.05 2.13 -2.02
CA ALA A 93 -0.93 1.77 -3.05
C ALA A 93 -2.38 1.87 -2.53
N PHE A 94 -2.65 1.47 -1.28
CA PHE A 94 -3.93 1.74 -0.62
C PHE A 94 -4.24 3.25 -0.57
N LEU A 95 -3.30 4.05 -0.09
CA LEU A 95 -3.47 5.50 0.02
C LEU A 95 -3.69 6.14 -1.36
N SER A 96 -2.98 5.71 -2.39
CA SER A 96 -3.22 6.14 -3.77
C SER A 96 -4.67 5.91 -4.17
N ARG A 97 -5.20 4.70 -3.93
CA ARG A 97 -6.57 4.33 -4.33
C ARG A 97 -7.64 5.04 -3.53
N ILE A 98 -7.52 5.10 -2.20
CA ILE A 98 -8.58 5.64 -1.32
C ILE A 98 -8.67 7.17 -1.32
N LEU A 99 -7.55 7.84 -1.60
CA LEU A 99 -7.46 9.32 -1.62
C LEU A 99 -7.41 9.87 -3.05
N ASP A 100 -7.52 9.01 -4.06
CA ASP A 100 -7.39 9.37 -5.48
C ASP A 100 -6.09 10.16 -5.77
N LEU A 101 -4.99 9.70 -5.14
CA LEU A 101 -3.68 10.29 -5.33
C LEU A 101 -2.97 9.69 -6.54
N ASP A 102 -2.32 10.56 -7.30
CA ASP A 102 -1.38 10.13 -8.33
C ASP A 102 -0.30 9.22 -7.71
N PRO A 103 0.01 8.04 -8.30
CA PRO A 103 1.03 7.13 -7.79
C PRO A 103 2.39 7.78 -7.54
N ASN A 104 2.79 8.79 -8.34
CA ASN A 104 4.02 9.55 -8.10
C ASN A 104 3.98 10.34 -6.79
N LYS A 105 2.82 10.79 -6.35
CA LYS A 105 2.66 11.45 -5.05
C LYS A 105 2.58 10.43 -3.92
N ALA A 106 1.85 9.34 -4.14
CA ALA A 106 1.66 8.30 -3.14
C ALA A 106 2.96 7.59 -2.77
N ILE A 107 3.85 7.32 -3.73
CA ILE A 107 5.14 6.67 -3.47
C ILE A 107 6.07 7.49 -2.58
N GLY A 108 5.88 8.83 -2.55
CA GLY A 108 6.63 9.74 -1.67
C GLY A 108 6.14 9.77 -0.22
N ILE A 109 5.03 9.10 0.12
CA ILE A 109 4.55 9.05 1.50
C ILE A 109 5.46 8.14 2.32
N GLU A 110 5.97 8.65 3.45
CA GLU A 110 6.79 7.85 4.34
C GLU A 110 5.93 6.85 5.13
N ILE A 111 6.35 5.58 5.11
CA ILE A 111 5.75 4.49 5.89
C ILE A 111 6.89 3.72 6.55
N SER A 112 7.00 3.90 7.85
CA SER A 112 8.04 3.27 8.69
C SER A 112 7.66 1.85 9.07
N HIS A 113 8.66 1.04 9.44
CA HIS A 113 8.41 -0.27 10.02
C HIS A 113 7.62 -0.15 11.32
N LEU A 114 6.73 -1.10 11.57
CA LEU A 114 5.88 -1.16 12.76
C LEU A 114 4.99 0.06 12.96
N SER A 115 4.76 0.86 11.92
CA SER A 115 3.80 1.96 11.95
C SER A 115 2.37 1.48 11.67
N ILE A 116 1.39 2.27 12.09
CA ILE A 116 -0.02 2.04 11.81
C ILE A 116 -0.57 3.17 10.95
N THR A 117 -1.27 2.78 9.89
CA THR A 117 -2.12 3.65 9.08
C THR A 117 -3.57 3.23 9.31
N SER A 118 -4.44 4.17 9.68
CA SER A 118 -5.85 3.90 10.03
C SER A 118 -6.78 4.62 9.08
N ILE A 119 -7.77 3.89 8.58
CA ILE A 119 -8.74 4.36 7.61
C ILE A 119 -10.14 3.99 8.13
N GLU A 120 -11.04 4.96 8.12
CA GLU A 120 -12.46 4.75 8.34
C GLU A 120 -13.17 4.57 6.99
N VAL A 121 -14.09 3.62 6.93
CA VAL A 121 -14.87 3.32 5.73
C VAL A 121 -16.34 3.53 6.02
N LEU A 122 -16.98 4.41 5.25
CA LEU A 122 -18.42 4.61 5.31
C LEU A 122 -19.17 3.45 4.64
N LYS A 123 -20.31 3.07 5.20
CA LYS A 123 -21.23 2.13 4.57
C LYS A 123 -21.71 2.68 3.25
N LYS A 124 -21.97 1.78 2.28
CA LYS A 124 -22.44 2.15 0.95
C LYS A 124 -23.70 3.04 1.02
N ASP A 125 -24.63 2.71 1.89
CA ASP A 125 -25.92 3.42 2.03
C ASP A 125 -25.78 4.83 2.65
N ASN A 126 -24.64 5.12 3.29
CA ASN A 126 -24.35 6.41 3.90
C ASN A 126 -23.58 7.37 2.95
N ILE A 127 -23.24 6.92 1.74
CA ILE A 127 -22.53 7.75 0.74
C ILE A 127 -23.55 8.58 -0.03
N LYS A 128 -24.06 9.62 0.61
CA LYS A 128 -25.06 10.53 0.01
C LYS A 128 -24.45 11.86 -0.45
N ASN A 129 -23.27 12.19 0.04
CA ASN A 129 -22.62 13.47 -0.14
C ASN A 129 -21.24 13.35 -0.82
N LYS A 130 -20.66 14.49 -1.20
CA LYS A 130 -19.30 14.56 -1.74
C LYS A 130 -18.26 14.07 -0.72
N GLY A 131 -17.07 13.66 -1.17
CA GLY A 131 -15.96 13.26 -0.33
C GLY A 131 -15.69 11.75 -0.32
N GLY A 132 -16.55 10.96 -0.98
CA GLY A 132 -16.33 9.51 -1.11
C GLY A 132 -16.59 8.72 0.18
N LYS A 133 -16.14 7.47 0.20
CA LYS A 133 -16.43 6.52 1.29
C LYS A 133 -15.28 6.34 2.30
N TYR A 134 -14.13 6.91 2.05
CA TYR A 134 -12.94 6.71 2.88
C TYR A 134 -12.55 7.99 3.62
N ARG A 135 -12.19 7.84 4.88
CA ARG A 135 -11.56 8.88 5.69
C ARG A 135 -10.24 8.38 6.24
N LEU A 136 -9.15 9.07 5.92
CA LEU A 136 -7.85 8.81 6.51
C LEU A 136 -7.80 9.42 7.92
N LEU A 137 -7.59 8.58 8.94
CA LEU A 137 -7.51 9.01 10.34
C LEU A 137 -6.06 9.33 10.75
N ASN A 138 -5.13 8.47 10.36
CA ASN A 138 -3.70 8.70 10.56
C ASN A 138 -2.87 7.91 9.53
N VAL A 139 -1.64 8.36 9.34
CA VAL A 139 -0.62 7.70 8.50
C VAL A 139 0.67 7.61 9.29
N ASN A 140 1.38 6.49 9.14
CA ASN A 140 2.72 6.30 9.71
C ASN A 140 2.80 6.54 11.22
N ASN A 141 1.73 6.27 11.97
CA ASN A 141 1.73 6.43 13.42
C ASN A 141 2.59 5.34 14.07
N GLN A 142 3.60 5.75 14.81
CA GLN A 142 4.47 4.87 15.57
C GLN A 142 4.06 4.91 17.05
N PHE A 143 3.95 3.73 17.66
CA PHE A 143 3.85 3.63 19.11
C PHE A 143 5.26 3.71 19.68
N ILE A 144 5.57 4.84 20.32
CA ILE A 144 6.79 5.02 21.12
C ILE A 144 6.49 4.52 22.52
#